data_5dd8f683f3c75fd49292f6648e3cb708
#
_entry.id   5dd8f683f3c75fd49292f6648e3cb708
#
_cell.length_a   1.000
_cell.length_b   1.000
_cell.length_c   1.000
_cell.angle_alpha   90.00
_cell.angle_beta   90.00
_cell.angle_gamma   90.00
#
_symmetry.space_group_name_H-M   'P 1'
#
loop_
_entity.id
_entity.type
_entity.pdbx_description
1 polymer ?
#
loop_
_entity_poly.entity_id
_entity_poly.type
_entity_poly.pdbx_seq_one_letter_code
_entity_poly.pdbx_strand_id
1 'polypeptide(L)' 'MQFSRVGDHTIRCIITEEEIVELGFSLEEIMSNGARTQEFMNQIFDLAEQEFETKFDFGVKTVRA' A
#
# COMPACT_ATOMS: atom_id res chain seq x y z
N MET A 1 10.30 -2.19 2.83
CA MET A 1 9.06 -2.44 2.06
C MET A 1 9.28 -3.57 1.08
N GLN A 2 8.39 -4.55 1.08
CA GLN A 2 8.46 -5.68 0.16
C GLN A 2 7.12 -5.89 -0.51
N PHE A 3 7.16 -6.18 -1.80
CA PHE A 3 5.97 -6.51 -2.57
C PHE A 3 6.05 -7.97 -3.02
N SER A 4 4.94 -8.67 -2.92
CA SER A 4 4.82 -10.06 -3.38
C SER A 4 3.53 -10.23 -4.17
N ARG A 5 3.60 -10.95 -5.27
CA ARG A 5 2.42 -11.29 -6.04
C ARG A 5 1.83 -12.58 -5.50
N VAL A 6 0.59 -12.52 -5.03
CA VAL A 6 -0.06 -13.65 -4.38
C VAL A 6 -1.07 -14.33 -5.30
N GLY A 7 -1.34 -13.75 -6.45
CA GLY A 7 -2.26 -14.28 -7.44
C GLY A 7 -2.33 -13.35 -8.62
N ASP A 8 -3.26 -13.59 -9.53
CA ASP A 8 -3.38 -12.77 -10.73
C ASP A 8 -3.78 -11.32 -10.43
N HIS A 9 -4.52 -11.12 -9.32
CA HIS A 9 -5.08 -9.81 -8.99
C HIS A 9 -4.78 -9.38 -7.55
N THR A 10 -3.85 -10.07 -6.88
CA THR A 10 -3.57 -9.78 -5.47
C THR A 10 -2.08 -9.54 -5.27
N ILE A 11 -1.77 -8.44 -4.61
CA ILE A 11 -0.40 -8.09 -4.24
C ILE A 11 -0.36 -7.89 -2.74
N ARG A 12 0.66 -8.47 -2.11
CA ARG A 12 0.94 -8.27 -0.70
C ARG A 12 2.07 -7.25 -0.58
N CYS A 13 1.85 -6.24 0.23
CA CYS A 13 2.89 -5.29 0.58
C CYS A 13 3.20 -5.43 2.07
N ILE A 14 4.45 -5.66 2.39
CA ILE A 14 4.93 -5.71 3.77
C ILE A 14 5.75 -4.45 4.01
N ILE A 15 5.33 -3.64 4.96
CA ILE A 15 5.96 -2.36 5.25
C ILE A 15 6.13 -2.21 6.76
N THR A 16 7.28 -1.69 7.18
CA THR A 16 7.54 -1.44 8.60
C THR A 16 6.94 -0.10 9.02
N GLU A 17 6.73 0.07 10.34
CA GLU A 17 6.25 1.35 10.87
C GLU A 17 7.22 2.48 10.58
N GLU A 18 8.52 2.21 10.62
CA GLU A 18 9.54 3.21 10.28
C GLU A 18 9.39 3.70 8.85
N GLU A 19 9.13 2.79 7.92
CA GLU A 19 8.92 3.16 6.53
C GLU A 19 7.65 3.98 6.35
N ILE A 20 6.60 3.66 7.10
CA ILE A 20 5.36 4.43 7.09
C ILE A 20 5.63 5.87 7.52
N VAL A 21 6.40 6.05 8.59
CA VAL A 21 6.76 7.39 9.08
C VAL A 21 7.60 8.14 8.04
N GLU A 22 8.53 7.47 7.39
CA GLU A 22 9.36 8.08 6.34
C GLU A 22 8.53 8.57 5.16
N LEU A 23 7.42 7.91 4.88
CA LEU A 23 6.50 8.32 3.82
C LEU A 23 5.59 9.49 4.25
N GLY A 24 5.67 9.92 5.51
CA GLY A 24 4.88 11.03 6.01
C GLY A 24 3.55 10.63 6.61
N PHE A 25 3.40 9.39 7.03
CA PHE A 25 2.18 8.86 7.62
C PHE A 25 2.44 8.27 9.00
N SER A 26 1.37 7.96 9.72
CA SER A 26 1.45 7.21 10.96
C SER A 26 0.57 5.96 10.86
N LEU A 27 0.88 4.96 11.69
CA LEU A 27 0.09 3.75 11.70
C LEU A 27 -1.36 4.04 12.08
N GLU A 28 -1.58 4.94 13.03
CA GLU A 28 -2.94 5.34 13.43
C GLU A 28 -3.74 5.93 12.27
N GLU A 29 -3.10 6.80 11.48
CA GLU A 29 -3.75 7.39 10.31
C GLU A 29 -4.17 6.33 9.31
N ILE A 30 -3.29 5.35 9.07
CA ILE A 30 -3.56 4.28 8.10
C ILE A 30 -4.70 3.40 8.57
N MET A 31 -4.74 3.07 9.85
CA MET A 31 -5.76 2.18 10.40
C MET A 31 -7.11 2.87 10.61
N SER A 32 -7.16 4.19 10.50
CA SER A 32 -8.39 4.95 10.71
C SER A 32 -9.38 4.88 9.53
N ASN A 33 -8.94 4.40 8.37
CA ASN A 33 -9.73 4.34 7.14
C ASN A 33 -10.25 5.71 6.67
N GLY A 34 -9.47 6.76 6.96
CA GLY A 34 -9.81 8.12 6.53
C GLY A 34 -9.15 8.52 5.21
N ALA A 35 -9.14 9.82 4.95
CA ALA A 35 -8.53 10.37 3.73
C ALA A 35 -7.04 10.06 3.64
N ARG A 36 -6.33 10.08 4.77
CA ARG A 36 -4.90 9.76 4.79
C ARG A 36 -4.63 8.31 4.41
N THR A 37 -5.53 7.41 4.79
CA THR A 37 -5.42 6.01 4.38
C THR A 37 -5.46 5.89 2.86
N GLN A 38 -6.35 6.62 2.21
CA GLN A 38 -6.46 6.61 0.74
C GLN A 38 -5.19 7.15 0.09
N GLU A 39 -4.65 8.24 0.59
CA GLU A 39 -3.40 8.79 0.09
C GLU A 39 -2.25 7.79 0.22
N PHE A 40 -2.15 7.13 1.37
CA PHE A 40 -1.15 6.11 1.61
C PHE A 40 -1.29 4.96 0.62
N MET A 41 -2.51 4.44 0.46
CA MET A 41 -2.76 3.33 -0.46
C MET A 41 -2.39 3.71 -1.90
N ASN A 42 -2.70 4.93 -2.32
CA ASN A 42 -2.36 5.39 -3.67
C ASN A 42 -0.84 5.42 -3.86
N GLN A 43 -0.09 5.89 -2.88
CA GLN A 43 1.37 5.90 -2.95
C GLN A 43 1.94 4.49 -3.03
N ILE A 44 1.40 3.57 -2.22
CA ILE A 44 1.85 2.17 -2.24
C ILE A 44 1.56 1.52 -3.58
N PHE A 45 0.39 1.77 -4.17
CA PHE A 45 0.07 1.23 -5.49
C PHE A 45 0.99 1.77 -6.57
N ASP A 46 1.33 3.05 -6.53
CA ASP A 46 2.29 3.61 -7.48
C ASP A 46 3.63 2.91 -7.38
N LEU A 47 4.12 2.67 -6.17
CA LEU A 47 5.37 1.97 -5.96
C LEU A 47 5.30 0.51 -6.43
N ALA A 48 4.17 -0.15 -6.19
CA ALA A 48 3.97 -1.52 -6.65
C ALA A 48 3.95 -1.60 -8.18
N GLU A 49 3.30 -0.66 -8.84
CA GLU A 49 3.28 -0.60 -10.30
C GLU A 49 4.68 -0.44 -10.87
N GLN A 50 5.51 0.39 -10.24
CA GLN A 50 6.90 0.57 -10.64
C GLN A 50 7.71 -0.70 -10.43
N GLU A 51 7.51 -1.38 -9.30
CA GLU A 51 8.24 -2.59 -8.96
C GLU A 51 7.95 -3.73 -9.95
N PHE A 52 6.68 -3.90 -10.33
CA PHE A 52 6.27 -4.97 -11.24
C PHE A 52 6.21 -4.54 -12.71
N GLU A 53 6.53 -3.27 -12.98
CA GLU A 53 6.50 -2.70 -14.32
C GLU A 53 5.14 -2.91 -15.03
N THR A 54 4.05 -2.81 -14.27
CA THR A 54 2.71 -2.99 -14.80
C THR A 54 1.74 -2.09 -14.05
N LYS A 55 0.60 -1.80 -14.64
CA LYS A 55 -0.47 -1.05 -13.98
C LYS A 55 -1.48 -2.01 -13.40
N PHE A 56 -1.96 -1.68 -12.21
CA PHE A 56 -2.96 -2.47 -11.52
C PHE A 56 -4.28 -1.70 -11.47
N ASP A 57 -5.36 -2.39 -11.78
CA ASP A 57 -6.70 -1.85 -11.67
C ASP A 57 -7.41 -2.60 -10.57
N PHE A 58 -7.38 -2.02 -9.36
CA PHE A 58 -7.94 -2.66 -8.18
C PHE A 58 -9.31 -2.06 -7.87
N GLY A 59 -10.34 -2.90 -7.89
CA GLY A 59 -11.67 -2.49 -7.49
C GLY A 59 -11.85 -2.38 -5.99
N VAL A 60 -11.09 -3.17 -5.22
CA VAL A 60 -11.18 -3.20 -3.75
C VAL A 60 -9.79 -3.10 -3.16
N LYS A 61 -9.64 -2.22 -2.17
CA LYS A 61 -8.39 -2.02 -1.45
C LYS A 61 -8.62 -2.30 0.02
N THR A 62 -7.80 -3.17 0.60
CA THR A 62 -7.92 -3.57 2.00
C THR A 62 -6.59 -3.39 2.71
N VAL A 63 -6.64 -2.83 3.92
CA VAL A 63 -5.47 -2.71 4.79
C VAL A 63 -5.63 -3.66 5.96
N ARG A 64 -4.58 -4.43 6.22
CA ARG A 64 -4.53 -5.35 7.37
C ARG A 64 -3.23 -5.11 8.13
N ALA A 65 -3.35 -5.10 9.42
CA ALA A 65 -2.21 -4.99 10.31
C ALA A 65 -1.83 -6.33 10.91
#